data_744964e9e18d19ad39efa8cab42f8423
#
_entry.id   744964e9e18d19ad39efa8cab42f8423
#
_cell.length_a   1.000
_cell.length_b   1.000
_cell.length_c   1.000
_cell.angle_alpha   90.00
_cell.angle_beta   90.00
_cell.angle_gamma   90.00
#
_symmetry.space_group_name_H-M   'P 1'
#
loop_
_entity.id
_entity.type
_entity.pdbx_description
1 polymer ?
#
loop_
_entity_poly.entity_id
_entity_poly.type
_entity_poly.pdbx_seq_one_letter_code
_entity_poly.pdbx_strand_id
1 'polypeptide(L)'
;KYLLGSETHGLMNYPFRTAALSYLLGRSEDASPYGAEDFREAMETIRENYPRPAFYSAMNLLGTHDTPRILTLLGGPETPPATRRERAAFRLSPEARVRGLRRVRMAALLLYAFPGSPTVFYGDEAGMEGWEDPMNRGTFPWGREDRELQAHFLRLGTLRRQRPSLQSGELRWLYAEGPLLAFARELEGETSTAVFNTGTSPACLELPWYAPFSDDVLTGGKFPIIDGKLFV
;
A
#
# COMPACT_ATOMS: atom_id res chain seq x y z
N LYS A 1 21.46 -14.36 -8.14
CA LYS A 1 22.71 -14.67 -7.43
C LYS A 1 22.62 -14.18 -5.98
N TYR A 2 22.39 -12.89 -5.73
CA TYR A 2 22.44 -12.28 -4.40
C TYR A 2 21.36 -12.75 -3.42
N LEU A 3 20.25 -13.28 -3.89
CA LEU A 3 19.09 -13.70 -3.09
C LEU A 3 19.03 -15.21 -2.78
N LEU A 4 20.14 -15.94 -2.97
CA LEU A 4 20.21 -17.38 -2.72
C LEU A 4 20.50 -17.74 -1.26
N GLY A 5 20.51 -16.75 -0.36
CA GLY A 5 20.65 -16.96 1.09
C GLY A 5 22.09 -16.86 1.64
N SER A 6 23.10 -16.78 0.77
CA SER A 6 24.50 -16.68 1.18
C SER A 6 25.03 -15.23 1.22
N GLU A 7 24.38 -14.30 0.53
CA GLU A 7 24.85 -12.90 0.42
C GLU A 7 23.88 -11.92 1.06
N THR A 8 22.59 -11.94 0.67
CA THR A 8 21.56 -11.09 1.26
C THR A 8 20.24 -11.84 1.44
N HIS A 9 19.48 -11.47 2.47
CA HIS A 9 18.21 -12.11 2.81
C HIS A 9 17.00 -11.37 2.19
N GLY A 10 17.17 -10.13 1.76
CA GLY A 10 16.12 -9.32 1.16
C GLY A 10 16.67 -8.12 0.43
N LEU A 11 15.86 -7.53 -0.44
CA LEU A 11 16.17 -6.33 -1.21
C LEU A 11 15.08 -5.30 -0.99
N MET A 12 15.42 -4.03 -1.20
CA MET A 12 14.44 -2.93 -1.28
C MET A 12 13.57 -3.15 -2.52
N ASN A 13 12.27 -3.34 -2.30
CA ASN A 13 11.32 -3.71 -3.35
C ASN A 13 10.74 -2.46 -4.05
N TYR A 14 11.55 -1.81 -4.87
CA TYR A 14 11.10 -0.68 -5.70
C TYR A 14 10.02 -1.09 -6.72
N PRO A 15 10.06 -2.28 -7.34
CA PRO A 15 8.96 -2.74 -8.18
C PRO A 15 7.60 -2.76 -7.45
N PHE A 16 7.56 -3.21 -6.19
CA PHE A 16 6.34 -3.11 -5.37
C PHE A 16 5.88 -1.66 -5.21
N ARG A 17 6.82 -0.74 -4.91
CA ARG A 17 6.51 0.70 -4.79
C ARG A 17 5.85 1.24 -6.06
N THR A 18 6.48 1.01 -7.20
CA THR A 18 5.96 1.49 -8.50
C THR A 18 4.58 0.93 -8.77
N ALA A 19 4.38 -0.37 -8.65
CA ALA A 19 3.10 -1.02 -8.88
C ALA A 19 2.01 -0.54 -7.91
N ALA A 20 2.33 -0.42 -6.60
CA ALA A 20 1.38 0.04 -5.60
C ALA A 20 0.93 1.49 -5.83
N LEU A 21 1.86 2.40 -6.15
CA LEU A 21 1.53 3.79 -6.44
C LEU A 21 0.73 3.91 -7.74
N SER A 22 1.09 3.16 -8.79
CA SER A 22 0.36 3.14 -10.07
C SER A 22 -1.08 2.66 -9.88
N TYR A 23 -1.28 1.58 -9.14
CA TYR A 23 -2.62 1.08 -8.81
C TYR A 23 -3.46 2.11 -8.04
N LEU A 24 -2.89 2.74 -7.00
CA LEU A 24 -3.59 3.73 -6.19
C LEU A 24 -3.91 5.03 -6.94
N LEU A 25 -3.12 5.34 -7.98
CA LEU A 25 -3.35 6.49 -8.86
C LEU A 25 -4.23 6.14 -10.07
N GLY A 26 -4.44 4.85 -10.35
CA GLY A 26 -5.16 4.36 -11.53
C GLY A 26 -4.39 4.55 -12.84
N ARG A 27 -3.07 4.79 -12.76
CA ARG A 27 -2.20 5.05 -13.93
C ARG A 27 -0.74 4.74 -13.62
N SER A 28 0.00 4.31 -14.63
CA SER A 28 1.45 4.12 -14.60
C SER A 28 2.22 5.44 -14.74
N GLU A 29 3.54 5.37 -14.69
CA GLU A 29 4.43 6.54 -14.86
C GLU A 29 4.32 7.21 -16.23
N ASP A 30 4.02 6.45 -17.28
CA ASP A 30 3.77 6.93 -18.64
C ASP A 30 2.31 7.38 -18.88
N ALA A 31 1.52 7.50 -17.79
CA ALA A 31 0.11 7.89 -17.79
C ALA A 31 -0.86 6.89 -18.44
N SER A 32 -0.42 5.67 -18.75
CA SER A 32 -1.32 4.61 -19.20
C SER A 32 -2.23 4.14 -18.05
N PRO A 33 -3.48 3.72 -18.31
CA PRO A 33 -4.34 3.12 -17.30
C PRO A 33 -3.63 1.97 -16.56
N TYR A 34 -3.84 1.86 -15.25
CA TYR A 34 -3.23 0.83 -14.43
C TYR A 34 -4.23 0.34 -13.38
N GLY A 35 -4.59 -0.92 -13.45
CA GLY A 35 -5.58 -1.56 -12.60
C GLY A 35 -5.00 -2.54 -11.60
N ALA A 36 -5.89 -3.25 -10.95
CA ALA A 36 -5.54 -4.31 -10.00
C ALA A 36 -4.91 -5.52 -10.71
N GLU A 37 -5.30 -5.81 -11.95
CA GLU A 37 -4.72 -6.83 -12.80
C GLU A 37 -3.23 -6.56 -13.07
N ASP A 38 -2.86 -5.30 -13.38
CA ASP A 38 -1.47 -4.90 -13.63
C ASP A 38 -0.64 -5.01 -12.34
N PHE A 39 -1.22 -4.61 -11.20
CA PHE A 39 -0.58 -4.78 -9.89
C PHE A 39 -0.31 -6.26 -9.61
N ARG A 40 -1.31 -7.13 -9.83
CA ARG A 40 -1.16 -8.58 -9.64
C ARG A 40 -0.07 -9.13 -10.55
N GLU A 41 -0.07 -8.80 -11.84
CA GLU A 41 0.93 -9.25 -12.81
C GLU A 41 2.35 -8.82 -12.41
N ALA A 42 2.53 -7.57 -11.99
CA ALA A 42 3.81 -7.08 -11.50
C ALA A 42 4.30 -7.86 -10.27
N MET A 43 3.40 -8.18 -9.33
CA MET A 43 3.75 -8.95 -8.13
C MET A 43 4.03 -10.43 -8.43
N GLU A 44 3.28 -11.05 -9.35
CA GLU A 44 3.57 -12.41 -9.80
C GLU A 44 4.92 -12.48 -10.55
N THR A 45 5.24 -11.48 -11.37
CA THR A 45 6.57 -11.39 -12.00
C THR A 45 7.71 -11.39 -10.98
N ILE A 46 7.55 -10.66 -9.86
CA ILE A 46 8.54 -10.70 -8.77
C ILE A 46 8.57 -12.07 -8.11
N ARG A 47 7.39 -12.67 -7.85
CA ARG A 47 7.25 -13.96 -7.18
C ARG A 47 7.86 -15.10 -7.98
N GLU A 48 7.75 -15.06 -9.31
CA GLU A 48 8.35 -16.06 -10.22
C GLU A 48 9.87 -15.89 -10.35
N ASN A 49 10.35 -14.66 -10.34
CA ASN A 49 11.78 -14.38 -10.54
C ASN A 49 12.61 -14.45 -9.25
N TYR A 50 12.01 -14.41 -8.08
CA TYR A 50 12.71 -14.43 -6.80
C TYR A 50 12.52 -15.77 -6.08
N PRO A 51 13.56 -16.29 -5.39
CA PRO A 51 13.37 -17.41 -4.47
C PRO A 51 12.26 -17.08 -3.47
N ARG A 52 11.41 -18.05 -3.16
CA ARG A 52 10.27 -17.85 -2.25
C ARG A 52 10.63 -17.15 -0.95
N PRO A 53 11.71 -17.50 -0.21
CA PRO A 53 12.09 -16.78 1.00
C PRO A 53 12.40 -15.30 0.72
N ALA A 54 13.01 -14.97 -0.41
CA ALA A 54 13.35 -13.59 -0.77
C ALA A 54 12.10 -12.76 -1.10
N PHE A 55 11.09 -13.33 -1.75
CA PHE A 55 9.81 -12.68 -1.99
C PHE A 55 9.10 -12.34 -0.66
N TYR A 56 9.06 -13.30 0.28
CA TYR A 56 8.39 -13.13 1.57
C TYR A 56 9.19 -12.31 2.58
N SER A 57 10.46 -12.01 2.31
CA SER A 57 11.31 -11.13 3.14
C SER A 57 11.69 -9.81 2.46
N ALA A 58 11.20 -9.56 1.23
CA ALA A 58 11.48 -8.33 0.50
C ALA A 58 11.06 -7.10 1.32
N MET A 59 11.90 -6.08 1.35
CA MET A 59 11.59 -4.81 2.02
C MET A 59 10.66 -3.99 1.14
N ASN A 60 9.36 -4.17 1.33
CA ASN A 60 8.36 -3.36 0.64
C ASN A 60 8.38 -1.95 1.20
N LEU A 61 8.37 -0.97 0.31
CA LEU A 61 8.45 0.44 0.66
C LEU A 61 7.53 1.27 -0.23
N LEU A 62 7.13 2.43 0.25
CA LEU A 62 6.34 3.41 -0.51
C LEU A 62 7.11 4.72 -0.70
N GLY A 63 7.88 5.13 0.30
CA GLY A 63 8.73 6.30 0.29
C GLY A 63 10.18 5.98 0.66
N THR A 64 11.11 6.77 0.14
CA THR A 64 12.54 6.72 0.49
C THR A 64 13.14 8.12 0.47
N HIS A 65 14.40 8.23 0.90
CA HIS A 65 15.17 9.46 0.80
C HIS A 65 15.49 9.88 -0.65
N ASP A 66 15.31 8.98 -1.63
CA ASP A 66 15.57 9.24 -3.05
C ASP A 66 14.31 9.58 -3.87
N THR A 67 13.15 9.52 -3.24
CA THR A 67 11.86 9.70 -3.93
C THR A 67 11.02 10.80 -3.29
N PRO A 68 10.11 11.46 -4.02
CA PRO A 68 9.14 12.37 -3.42
C PRO A 68 8.32 11.67 -2.31
N ARG A 69 7.87 12.44 -1.35
CA ARG A 69 6.99 11.96 -0.26
C ARG A 69 5.70 11.37 -0.81
N ILE A 70 5.27 10.25 -0.25
CA ILE A 70 4.07 9.54 -0.71
C ILE A 70 2.82 10.41 -0.68
N LEU A 71 2.67 11.28 0.33
CA LEU A 71 1.54 12.19 0.41
C LEU A 71 1.54 13.21 -0.74
N THR A 72 2.73 13.71 -1.12
CA THR A 72 2.88 14.61 -2.26
C THR A 72 2.51 13.91 -3.58
N LEU A 73 2.94 12.67 -3.77
CA LEU A 73 2.62 11.88 -4.98
C LEU A 73 1.12 11.53 -5.06
N LEU A 74 0.55 11.07 -3.96
CA LEU A 74 -0.84 10.57 -3.94
C LEU A 74 -1.90 11.68 -3.86
N GLY A 75 -1.53 12.86 -3.42
CA GLY A 75 -2.42 14.03 -3.32
C GLY A 75 -2.14 15.12 -4.35
N GLY A 76 -0.91 15.18 -4.85
CA GLY A 76 -0.41 16.27 -5.70
C GLY A 76 -0.89 16.24 -7.15
N PRO A 77 -0.41 17.18 -7.94
CA PRO A 77 -0.69 17.23 -9.37
C PRO A 77 0.01 16.09 -10.11
N GLU A 78 -0.52 15.73 -11.25
CA GLU A 78 0.06 14.71 -12.13
C GLU A 78 1.44 15.11 -12.64
N THR A 79 1.58 16.38 -13.01
CA THR A 79 2.85 16.96 -13.43
C THR A 79 3.49 17.71 -12.28
N PRO A 80 4.71 17.34 -11.88
CA PRO A 80 5.44 18.07 -10.86
C PRO A 80 5.66 19.54 -11.26
N PRO A 81 5.81 20.46 -10.28
CA PRO A 81 6.21 21.85 -10.58
C PRO A 81 7.53 21.87 -11.35
N ALA A 82 7.62 22.77 -12.35
CA ALA A 82 8.71 22.75 -13.31
C ALA A 82 10.09 23.06 -12.70
N THR A 83 10.12 24.04 -11.78
CA THR A 83 11.37 24.53 -11.21
C THR A 83 11.60 24.00 -9.79
N ARG A 84 12.88 23.92 -9.41
CA ARG A 84 13.28 23.56 -8.03
C ARG A 84 12.68 24.54 -6.99
N ARG A 85 12.56 25.82 -7.33
CA ARG A 85 11.97 26.84 -6.45
C ARG A 85 10.48 26.59 -6.20
N GLU A 86 9.74 26.25 -7.26
CA GLU A 86 8.32 25.90 -7.15
C GLU A 86 8.13 24.63 -6.34
N ARG A 87 8.96 23.58 -6.56
CA ARG A 87 8.92 22.34 -5.78
C ARG A 87 9.21 22.58 -4.30
N ALA A 88 10.15 23.47 -3.98
CA ALA A 88 10.47 23.82 -2.60
C ALA A 88 9.33 24.59 -1.90
N ALA A 89 8.61 25.43 -2.65
CA ALA A 89 7.48 26.19 -2.16
C ALA A 89 6.15 25.43 -2.20
N PHE A 90 6.11 24.29 -2.89
CA PHE A 90 4.89 23.51 -3.09
C PHE A 90 4.29 23.02 -1.77
N ARG A 91 2.99 23.15 -1.64
CA ARG A 91 2.16 22.53 -0.61
C ARG A 91 0.87 22.07 -1.25
N LEU A 92 0.32 20.98 -0.76
CA LEU A 92 -0.99 20.50 -1.18
C LEU A 92 -2.07 21.49 -0.76
N SER A 93 -3.08 21.70 -1.62
CA SER A 93 -4.31 22.36 -1.16
C SER A 93 -5.01 21.50 -0.09
N PRO A 94 -5.88 22.07 0.74
CA PRO A 94 -6.64 21.30 1.72
C PRO A 94 -7.37 20.09 1.11
N GLU A 95 -8.01 20.25 -0.04
CA GLU A 95 -8.76 19.22 -0.75
C GLU A 95 -7.82 18.14 -1.30
N ALA A 96 -6.69 18.55 -1.87
CA ALA A 96 -5.65 17.64 -2.38
C ALA A 96 -5.02 16.85 -1.23
N ARG A 97 -4.78 17.48 -0.08
CA ARG A 97 -4.27 16.81 1.12
C ARG A 97 -5.26 15.77 1.66
N VAL A 98 -6.55 16.09 1.76
CA VAL A 98 -7.59 15.13 2.19
C VAL A 98 -7.63 13.92 1.26
N ARG A 99 -7.63 14.16 -0.06
CA ARG A 99 -7.57 13.09 -1.06
C ARG A 99 -6.29 12.25 -0.93
N GLY A 100 -5.14 12.91 -0.78
CA GLY A 100 -3.85 12.27 -0.59
C GLY A 100 -3.80 11.40 0.67
N LEU A 101 -4.29 11.90 1.81
CA LEU A 101 -4.33 11.16 3.06
C LEU A 101 -5.20 9.89 2.98
N ARG A 102 -6.32 9.92 2.24
CA ARG A 102 -7.12 8.71 1.99
C ARG A 102 -6.30 7.67 1.24
N ARG A 103 -5.61 8.08 0.16
CA ARG A 103 -4.76 7.18 -0.63
C ARG A 103 -3.55 6.67 0.16
N VAL A 104 -2.93 7.50 1.00
CA VAL A 104 -1.84 7.08 1.88
C VAL A 104 -2.31 6.01 2.88
N ARG A 105 -3.52 6.13 3.45
CA ARG A 105 -4.09 5.09 4.31
C ARG A 105 -4.28 3.76 3.57
N MET A 106 -4.77 3.80 2.33
CA MET A 106 -4.87 2.60 1.47
C MET A 106 -3.50 2.03 1.13
N ALA A 107 -2.52 2.89 0.80
CA ALA A 107 -1.14 2.50 0.53
C ALA A 107 -0.51 1.81 1.74
N ALA A 108 -0.71 2.36 2.94
CA ALA A 108 -0.24 1.76 4.18
C ALA A 108 -0.90 0.39 4.43
N LEU A 109 -2.22 0.25 4.22
CA LEU A 109 -2.89 -1.04 4.32
C LEU A 109 -2.27 -2.05 3.35
N LEU A 110 -2.06 -1.67 2.09
CA LEU A 110 -1.42 -2.54 1.10
C LEU A 110 -0.01 -2.95 1.54
N LEU A 111 0.80 -2.00 2.02
CA LEU A 111 2.15 -2.23 2.52
C LEU A 111 2.19 -3.24 3.68
N TYR A 112 1.27 -3.13 4.64
CA TYR A 112 1.26 -3.99 5.82
C TYR A 112 0.57 -5.34 5.62
N ALA A 113 -0.36 -5.44 4.66
CA ALA A 113 -1.07 -6.68 4.36
C ALA A 113 -0.31 -7.58 3.38
N PHE A 114 0.43 -6.98 2.42
CA PHE A 114 1.15 -7.72 1.38
C PHE A 114 2.33 -8.54 1.96
N PRO A 115 2.73 -9.67 1.32
CA PRO A 115 3.94 -10.41 1.68
C PRO A 115 5.19 -9.53 1.66
N GLY A 116 6.10 -9.74 2.60
CA GLY A 116 7.34 -8.98 2.73
C GLY A 116 7.41 -8.20 4.05
N SER A 117 8.47 -7.41 4.21
CA SER A 117 8.71 -6.55 5.37
C SER A 117 8.25 -5.13 5.07
N PRO A 118 7.20 -4.62 5.74
CA PRO A 118 6.77 -3.24 5.56
C PRO A 118 7.86 -2.28 6.04
N THR A 119 8.30 -1.39 5.15
CA THR A 119 9.32 -0.38 5.43
C THR A 119 8.72 1.00 5.28
N VAL A 120 8.76 1.79 6.35
CA VAL A 120 8.21 3.15 6.41
C VAL A 120 9.36 4.15 6.41
N PHE A 121 9.37 5.07 5.46
CA PHE A 121 10.29 6.20 5.48
C PHE A 121 9.79 7.23 6.50
N TYR A 122 10.67 7.68 7.40
CA TYR A 122 10.29 8.59 8.50
C TYR A 122 9.48 9.77 8.00
N GLY A 123 8.39 10.08 8.70
CA GLY A 123 7.52 11.21 8.40
C GLY A 123 6.42 10.91 7.38
N ASP A 124 6.47 9.81 6.63
CA ASP A 124 5.35 9.39 5.79
C ASP A 124 4.12 9.07 6.65
N GLU A 125 4.34 8.45 7.82
CA GLU A 125 3.33 8.21 8.85
C GLU A 125 2.82 9.49 9.54
N ALA A 126 3.59 10.58 9.47
CA ALA A 126 3.25 11.88 10.04
C ALA A 126 2.63 12.85 9.02
N GLY A 127 2.46 12.41 7.78
CA GLY A 127 1.86 13.21 6.71
C GLY A 127 2.77 14.31 6.19
N MET A 128 4.09 14.07 6.15
CA MET A 128 5.05 14.99 5.54
C MET A 128 4.87 15.09 4.03
N GLU A 129 5.05 16.30 3.54
CA GLU A 129 5.05 16.64 2.11
C GLU A 129 6.47 17.00 1.64
N GLY A 130 6.76 16.79 0.38
CA GLY A 130 8.01 17.19 -0.26
C GLY A 130 8.23 16.49 -1.59
N TRP A 131 8.72 17.24 -2.55
CA TRP A 131 9.24 16.71 -3.80
C TRP A 131 10.62 16.08 -3.58
N GLU A 132 11.37 15.78 -4.64
CA GLU A 132 12.67 15.14 -4.60
C GLU A 132 13.67 15.89 -3.69
N ASP A 133 14.80 15.28 -3.45
CA ASP A 133 15.91 15.83 -2.67
C ASP A 133 16.24 17.31 -3.03
N PRO A 134 16.31 18.19 -2.04
CA PRO A 134 16.29 17.98 -0.59
C PRO A 134 14.90 18.11 0.07
N MET A 135 13.81 18.37 -0.68
CA MET A 135 12.51 18.70 -0.10
C MET A 135 11.86 17.52 0.61
N ASN A 136 12.15 16.28 0.19
CA ASN A 136 11.69 15.05 0.85
C ASN A 136 12.42 14.74 2.17
N ARG A 137 13.56 15.41 2.44
CA ARG A 137 14.41 15.17 3.62
C ARG A 137 14.25 16.23 4.72
N GLY A 138 13.09 16.87 4.78
CA GLY A 138 12.77 17.80 5.87
C GLY A 138 12.86 17.13 7.24
N THR A 139 13.06 17.94 8.30
CA THR A 139 13.05 17.45 9.67
C THR A 139 11.67 16.92 10.06
N PHE A 140 11.64 15.92 10.94
CA PHE A 140 10.38 15.37 11.44
C PHE A 140 9.53 16.49 12.11
N PRO A 141 8.22 16.54 11.83
CA PRO A 141 7.36 17.66 12.25
C PRO A 141 6.88 17.51 13.70
N TRP A 142 7.81 17.44 14.66
CA TRP A 142 7.49 17.26 16.07
C TRP A 142 6.40 18.21 16.59
N GLY A 143 5.33 17.64 17.15
CA GLY A 143 4.17 18.36 17.66
C GLY A 143 3.19 18.86 16.61
N ARG A 144 3.44 18.56 15.31
CA ARG A 144 2.59 18.95 14.16
C ARG A 144 2.27 17.76 13.26
N GLU A 145 2.44 16.55 13.79
CA GLU A 145 2.15 15.30 13.10
C GLU A 145 0.66 15.18 12.76
N ASP A 146 0.36 14.54 11.65
CA ASP A 146 -1.00 14.04 11.38
C ASP A 146 -1.28 12.84 12.30
N ARG A 147 -1.88 13.11 13.46
CA ARG A 147 -2.10 12.11 14.51
C ARG A 147 -3.05 10.99 14.09
N GLU A 148 -4.03 11.28 13.23
CA GLU A 148 -4.93 10.25 12.71
C GLU A 148 -4.20 9.29 11.79
N LEU A 149 -3.31 9.83 10.94
CA LEU A 149 -2.46 9.01 10.06
C LEU A 149 -1.49 8.17 10.89
N GLN A 150 -0.82 8.75 11.89
CA GLN A 150 0.04 8.00 12.81
C GLN A 150 -0.70 6.86 13.52
N ALA A 151 -1.90 7.14 14.02
CA ALA A 151 -2.73 6.13 14.66
C ALA A 151 -3.10 5.00 13.68
N HIS A 152 -3.33 5.32 12.41
CA HIS A 152 -3.59 4.32 11.37
C HIS A 152 -2.37 3.41 11.16
N PHE A 153 -1.17 3.96 10.98
CA PHE A 153 0.07 3.17 10.84
C PHE A 153 0.33 2.30 12.08
N LEU A 154 0.13 2.85 13.27
CA LEU A 154 0.28 2.10 14.53
C LEU A 154 -0.70 0.92 14.61
N ARG A 155 -1.96 1.14 14.21
CA ARG A 155 -2.99 0.09 14.17
C ARG A 155 -2.60 -1.02 13.20
N LEU A 156 -2.15 -0.67 11.98
CA LEU A 156 -1.70 -1.65 10.99
C LEU A 156 -0.50 -2.46 11.49
N GLY A 157 0.48 -1.82 12.12
CA GLY A 157 1.63 -2.50 12.72
C GLY A 157 1.23 -3.43 13.88
N THR A 158 0.27 -3.00 14.69
CA THR A 158 -0.28 -3.82 15.77
C THR A 158 -1.04 -5.02 15.22
N LEU A 159 -1.91 -4.79 14.23
CA LEU A 159 -2.66 -5.85 13.55
C LEU A 159 -1.73 -6.91 12.95
N ARG A 160 -0.69 -6.48 12.22
CA ARG A 160 0.28 -7.40 11.63
C ARG A 160 1.00 -8.24 12.69
N ARG A 161 1.33 -7.67 13.86
CA ARG A 161 1.94 -8.44 14.97
C ARG A 161 0.97 -9.42 15.63
N GLN A 162 -0.32 -9.13 15.64
CA GLN A 162 -1.37 -9.97 16.23
C GLN A 162 -1.89 -11.05 15.29
N ARG A 163 -1.62 -10.94 13.99
CA ARG A 163 -2.10 -11.85 12.95
C ARG A 163 -0.93 -12.58 12.29
N PRO A 164 -0.62 -13.82 12.71
CA PRO A 164 0.42 -14.64 12.11
C PRO A 164 0.27 -14.80 10.59
N SER A 165 -0.96 -14.88 10.08
CA SER A 165 -1.24 -14.94 8.65
C SER A 165 -0.66 -13.74 7.89
N LEU A 166 -0.73 -12.52 8.44
CA LEU A 166 -0.15 -11.33 7.81
C LEU A 166 1.39 -11.35 7.83
N GLN A 167 2.01 -12.05 8.79
CA GLN A 167 3.47 -12.16 8.88
C GLN A 167 4.02 -13.19 7.91
N SER A 168 3.52 -14.43 7.97
CA SER A 168 4.09 -15.60 7.28
C SER A 168 3.12 -16.38 6.39
N GLY A 169 1.84 -15.99 6.33
CA GLY A 169 0.83 -16.67 5.51
C GLY A 169 1.12 -16.58 4.01
N GLU A 170 0.69 -17.60 3.29
CA GLU A 170 0.78 -17.65 1.82
C GLU A 170 -0.12 -16.59 1.17
N LEU A 171 0.33 -16.04 0.05
CA LEU A 171 -0.46 -15.13 -0.77
C LEU A 171 -1.39 -15.95 -1.69
N ARG A 172 -2.68 -15.66 -1.62
CA ARG A 172 -3.66 -16.12 -2.59
C ARG A 172 -4.48 -14.94 -3.11
N TRP A 173 -4.46 -14.75 -4.43
CA TRP A 173 -5.31 -13.74 -5.08
C TRP A 173 -6.77 -14.21 -5.06
N LEU A 174 -7.66 -13.30 -4.72
CA LEU A 174 -9.10 -13.53 -4.69
C LEU A 174 -9.79 -12.81 -5.84
N TYR A 175 -9.37 -11.59 -6.10
CA TYR A 175 -9.90 -10.76 -7.17
C TYR A 175 -8.87 -9.70 -7.59
N ALA A 176 -8.77 -9.42 -8.89
CA ALA A 176 -7.93 -8.34 -9.40
C ALA A 176 -8.44 -7.91 -10.78
N GLU A 177 -9.27 -6.86 -10.82
CA GLU A 177 -9.83 -6.29 -12.04
C GLU A 177 -10.18 -4.82 -11.82
N GLY A 178 -9.70 -3.95 -12.70
CA GLY A 178 -9.93 -2.51 -12.66
C GLY A 178 -9.55 -1.88 -11.31
N PRO A 179 -10.48 -1.20 -10.62
CA PRO A 179 -10.19 -0.58 -9.33
C PRO A 179 -10.20 -1.56 -8.14
N LEU A 180 -10.64 -2.82 -8.36
CA LEU A 180 -10.88 -3.78 -7.29
C LEU A 180 -9.75 -4.78 -7.17
N LEU A 181 -9.16 -4.85 -5.98
CA LEU A 181 -8.14 -5.80 -5.61
C LEU A 181 -8.53 -6.51 -4.32
N ALA A 182 -8.45 -7.85 -4.31
CA ALA A 182 -8.57 -8.63 -3.09
C ALA A 182 -7.57 -9.78 -3.08
N PHE A 183 -6.94 -10.00 -1.93
CA PHE A 183 -6.05 -11.13 -1.70
C PHE A 183 -6.16 -11.64 -0.28
N ALA A 184 -5.88 -12.91 -0.08
CA ALA A 184 -5.78 -13.56 1.22
C ALA A 184 -4.32 -13.81 1.60
N ARG A 185 -4.07 -13.79 2.88
CA ARG A 185 -2.87 -14.30 3.55
C ARG A 185 -3.31 -15.51 4.36
N GLU A 186 -2.89 -16.70 3.94
CA GLU A 186 -3.35 -17.97 4.49
C GLU A 186 -2.26 -18.64 5.31
N LEU A 187 -2.56 -18.94 6.55
CA LEU A 187 -1.76 -19.74 7.45
C LEU A 187 -2.68 -20.78 8.08
N GLU A 188 -2.14 -21.91 8.49
CA GLU A 188 -2.94 -22.96 9.13
C GLU A 188 -3.75 -22.40 10.31
N GLY A 189 -5.06 -22.55 10.25
CA GLY A 189 -6.01 -22.06 11.26
C GLY A 189 -6.33 -20.55 11.21
N GLU A 190 -5.69 -19.77 10.33
CA GLU A 190 -5.96 -18.33 10.21
C GLU A 190 -5.88 -17.83 8.77
N THR A 191 -6.89 -17.07 8.36
CA THR A 191 -6.88 -16.34 7.08
C THR A 191 -7.17 -14.87 7.33
N SER A 192 -6.32 -13.99 6.81
CA SER A 192 -6.56 -12.55 6.73
C SER A 192 -6.78 -12.14 5.28
N THR A 193 -7.83 -11.38 5.03
CA THR A 193 -8.15 -10.89 3.68
C THR A 193 -7.99 -9.37 3.63
N ALA A 194 -7.33 -8.89 2.60
CA ALA A 194 -7.25 -7.47 2.27
C ALA A 194 -8.06 -7.18 1.02
N VAL A 195 -8.93 -6.16 1.09
CA VAL A 195 -9.81 -5.73 -0.01
C VAL A 195 -9.62 -4.25 -0.24
N PHE A 196 -9.50 -3.87 -1.50
CA PHE A 196 -9.28 -2.49 -1.94
C PHE A 196 -10.24 -2.13 -3.06
N ASN A 197 -10.80 -0.93 -2.97
CA ASN A 197 -11.54 -0.30 -4.04
C ASN A 197 -10.95 1.11 -4.26
N THR A 198 -10.18 1.29 -5.33
CA THR A 198 -9.62 2.60 -5.71
C THR A 198 -10.59 3.44 -6.53
N GLY A 199 -11.75 2.88 -6.90
CA GLY A 199 -12.80 3.55 -7.63
C GLY A 199 -13.58 4.57 -6.79
N THR A 200 -14.53 5.22 -7.42
CA THR A 200 -15.40 6.24 -6.80
C THR A 200 -16.80 5.71 -6.47
N SER A 201 -17.11 4.51 -6.91
CA SER A 201 -18.41 3.87 -6.70
C SER A 201 -18.26 2.61 -5.87
N PRO A 202 -19.27 2.28 -5.03
CA PRO A 202 -19.33 0.99 -4.37
C PRO A 202 -19.28 -0.14 -5.39
N ALA A 203 -18.62 -1.22 -5.01
CA ALA A 203 -18.49 -2.39 -5.86
C ALA A 203 -18.75 -3.68 -5.08
N CYS A 204 -18.92 -4.77 -5.81
CA CYS A 204 -19.26 -6.07 -5.26
C CYS A 204 -18.22 -7.10 -5.65
N LEU A 205 -17.74 -7.87 -4.66
CA LEU A 205 -16.77 -8.94 -4.83
C LEU A 205 -17.40 -10.29 -4.48
N GLU A 206 -17.25 -11.28 -5.33
CA GLU A 206 -17.55 -12.67 -4.96
C GLU A 206 -16.38 -13.24 -4.17
N LEU A 207 -16.68 -13.76 -2.97
CA LEU A 207 -15.68 -14.38 -2.10
C LEU A 207 -15.77 -15.91 -2.18
N PRO A 208 -14.64 -16.61 -2.15
CA PRO A 208 -14.61 -18.08 -2.30
C PRO A 208 -15.02 -18.82 -1.02
N TRP A 209 -15.69 -18.17 -0.10
CA TRP A 209 -16.20 -18.79 1.14
C TRP A 209 -17.60 -18.29 1.49
N TYR A 210 -18.32 -19.13 2.21
CA TYR A 210 -19.66 -18.83 2.70
C TYR A 210 -19.58 -18.43 4.18
N ALA A 211 -19.79 -17.16 4.45
CA ALA A 211 -19.95 -16.62 5.79
C ALA A 211 -21.07 -15.56 5.74
N PRO A 212 -21.86 -15.38 6.81
CA PRO A 212 -22.93 -14.37 6.81
C PRO A 212 -22.39 -12.94 6.91
N PHE A 213 -21.15 -12.76 7.38
CA PHE A 213 -20.45 -11.48 7.48
C PHE A 213 -18.94 -11.67 7.54
N SER A 214 -18.22 -10.59 7.26
CA SER A 214 -16.79 -10.45 7.47
C SER A 214 -16.54 -9.41 8.55
N ASP A 215 -15.64 -9.71 9.48
CA ASP A 215 -15.21 -8.73 10.49
C ASP A 215 -14.15 -7.81 9.89
N ASP A 216 -14.40 -6.50 9.89
CA ASP A 216 -13.37 -5.53 9.58
C ASP A 216 -12.50 -5.28 10.82
N VAL A 217 -11.33 -5.88 10.83
CA VAL A 217 -10.39 -5.79 11.94
C VAL A 217 -9.72 -4.42 12.09
N LEU A 218 -9.86 -3.53 11.09
CA LEU A 218 -9.36 -2.16 11.16
C LEU A 218 -10.35 -1.23 11.87
N THR A 219 -11.62 -1.34 11.57
CA THR A 219 -12.66 -0.45 12.13
C THR A 219 -13.45 -1.10 13.27
N GLY A 220 -13.39 -2.43 13.39
CA GLY A 220 -14.24 -3.21 14.31
C GLY A 220 -15.67 -3.39 13.79
N GLY A 221 -15.94 -3.00 12.54
CA GLY A 221 -17.23 -3.16 11.88
C GLY A 221 -17.46 -4.58 11.38
N LYS A 222 -18.71 -4.85 10.98
CA LYS A 222 -19.09 -6.07 10.29
C LYS A 222 -19.67 -5.72 8.94
N PHE A 223 -19.15 -6.36 7.91
CA PHE A 223 -19.68 -6.24 6.56
C PHE A 223 -20.51 -7.48 6.23
N PRO A 224 -21.78 -7.32 5.84
CA PRO A 224 -22.59 -8.44 5.45
C PRO A 224 -22.08 -9.06 4.15
N ILE A 225 -22.09 -10.38 4.10
CA ILE A 225 -21.87 -11.16 2.89
C ILE A 225 -23.23 -11.69 2.48
N ILE A 226 -23.74 -11.22 1.34
CA ILE A 226 -25.05 -11.58 0.82
C ILE A 226 -24.84 -12.40 -0.46
N ASP A 227 -25.34 -13.63 -0.47
CA ASP A 227 -25.18 -14.56 -1.60
C ASP A 227 -23.71 -14.74 -2.04
N GLY A 228 -22.79 -14.81 -1.08
CA GLY A 228 -21.36 -14.92 -1.34
C GLY A 228 -20.67 -13.62 -1.78
N LYS A 229 -21.38 -12.49 -1.74
CA LYS A 229 -20.91 -11.20 -2.23
C LYS A 229 -20.63 -10.23 -1.08
N LEU A 230 -19.45 -9.64 -1.11
CA LEU A 230 -19.02 -8.54 -0.23
C LEU A 230 -19.15 -7.22 -0.99
N PHE A 231 -19.78 -6.23 -0.37
CA PHE A 231 -19.91 -4.87 -0.91
C PHE A 231 -18.84 -3.96 -0.26
N VAL A 232 -18.06 -3.28 -1.10
CA VAL A 232 -16.91 -2.44 -0.71
C VAL A 232 -16.88 -1.10 -1.45
#